data_c0a25006c23f6ebf1be48b9eacc6d981
#
_entry.id   c0a25006c23f6ebf1be48b9eacc6d981
#
_cell.length_a   1.000
_cell.length_b   1.000
_cell.length_c   1.000
_cell.angle_alpha   90.00
_cell.angle_beta   90.00
_cell.angle_gamma   90.00
#
_symmetry.space_group_name_H-M   'P 1'
#
loop_
_entity.id
_entity.type
_entity.pdbx_description
1 polymer ?
#
loop_
_entity_poly.entity_id
_entity_poly.type
_entity_poly.pdbx_seq_one_letter_code
_entity_poly.pdbx_strand_id
1 'polypeptide(L)'
;MTKRGGNCILKRKLEKIYMAFIVFLLYAPILTLVVLSFNSSRTRAKWGGFTLDWYRSLFANKDIMNALYTTLVIALLSAAAATLIGTAASIGISSMKTRARTVFMGVTNIPMLNGEIVMGISLMLLFIIGRVELGFGTILLAHITFNLPYVILS
;
A
#
# COMPACT_ATOMS: atom_id res chain seq x y z
N MET A 1 25.97 34.75 -31.44
CA MET A 1 26.03 33.83 -30.29
C MET A 1 24.73 33.81 -29.47
N THR A 2 23.54 33.57 -30.05
CA THR A 2 22.27 33.73 -29.27
C THR A 2 21.18 32.67 -29.57
N LYS A 3 21.55 31.49 -30.11
CA LYS A 3 20.56 30.41 -30.42
C LYS A 3 20.50 29.23 -29.41
N ARG A 4 21.38 29.20 -28.38
CA ARG A 4 21.43 28.07 -27.43
C ARG A 4 20.43 28.17 -26.27
N GLY A 5 19.97 29.38 -25.90
CA GLY A 5 19.04 29.58 -24.77
C GLY A 5 17.59 29.16 -25.07
N GLY A 6 17.09 29.35 -26.27
CA GLY A 6 15.71 29.04 -26.63
C GLY A 6 15.40 27.55 -26.66
N ASN A 7 16.34 26.74 -27.14
CA ASN A 7 16.15 25.28 -27.18
C ASN A 7 16.13 24.61 -25.78
N CYS A 8 16.85 25.18 -24.84
CA CYS A 8 16.88 24.66 -23.47
C CYS A 8 15.54 24.92 -22.74
N ILE A 9 14.95 26.11 -22.94
CA ILE A 9 13.67 26.49 -22.35
C ILE A 9 12.53 25.68 -22.98
N LEU A 10 12.56 25.49 -24.29
CA LEU A 10 11.57 24.69 -25.02
C LEU A 10 11.62 23.21 -24.61
N LYS A 11 12.83 22.67 -24.49
CA LYS A 11 13.06 21.30 -24.04
C LYS A 11 12.51 21.07 -22.62
N ARG A 12 12.78 22.00 -21.70
CA ARG A 12 12.28 21.96 -20.31
C ARG A 12 10.76 22.09 -20.22
N LYS A 13 10.13 22.85 -21.11
CA LYS A 13 8.66 22.94 -21.19
C LYS A 13 8.06 21.64 -21.73
N LEU A 14 8.65 21.04 -22.75
CA LEU A 14 8.22 19.76 -23.30
C LEU A 14 8.35 18.63 -22.27
N GLU A 15 9.44 18.58 -21.53
CA GLU A 15 9.65 17.60 -20.44
C GLU A 15 8.57 17.75 -19.37
N LYS A 16 8.23 18.97 -18.96
CA LYS A 16 7.16 19.23 -17.97
C LYS A 16 5.78 18.81 -18.49
N ILE A 17 5.47 19.12 -19.75
CA ILE A 17 4.20 18.72 -20.37
C ILE A 17 4.11 17.18 -20.45
N TYR A 18 5.19 16.54 -20.87
CA TYR A 18 5.26 15.08 -20.95
C TYR A 18 5.08 14.43 -19.56
N MET A 19 5.78 14.93 -18.54
CA MET A 19 5.60 14.47 -17.15
C MET A 19 4.18 14.67 -16.65
N ALA A 20 3.58 15.85 -16.88
CA ALA A 20 2.21 16.14 -16.50
C ALA A 20 1.21 15.20 -17.20
N PHE A 21 1.44 14.90 -18.48
CA PHE A 21 0.62 13.97 -19.25
C PHE A 21 0.69 12.55 -18.70
N ILE A 22 1.89 12.05 -18.36
CA ILE A 22 2.05 10.72 -17.76
C ILE A 22 1.36 10.67 -16.40
N VAL A 23 1.56 11.68 -15.56
CA VAL A 23 0.89 11.77 -14.24
C VAL A 23 -0.63 11.77 -14.42
N PHE A 24 -1.15 12.59 -15.33
CA PHE A 24 -2.59 12.61 -15.63
C PHE A 24 -3.11 11.23 -16.07
N LEU A 25 -2.38 10.55 -16.95
CA LEU A 25 -2.76 9.22 -17.45
C LEU A 25 -2.73 8.16 -16.35
N LEU A 26 -1.79 8.24 -15.42
CA LEU A 26 -1.73 7.37 -14.24
C LEU A 26 -2.89 7.62 -13.26
N TYR A 27 -3.27 8.87 -13.08
CA TYR A 27 -4.38 9.22 -12.17
C TYR A 27 -5.76 9.17 -12.83
N ALA A 28 -5.85 9.13 -14.16
CA ALA A 28 -7.12 9.09 -14.89
C ALA A 28 -8.06 7.95 -14.45
N PRO A 29 -7.60 6.69 -14.24
CA PRO A 29 -8.47 5.63 -13.72
C PRO A 29 -9.04 5.94 -12.34
N ILE A 30 -8.24 6.55 -11.46
CA ILE A 30 -8.67 6.94 -10.11
C ILE A 30 -9.72 8.04 -10.19
N LEU A 31 -9.47 9.08 -10.99
CA LEU A 31 -10.43 10.16 -11.22
C LEU A 31 -11.75 9.63 -11.79
N THR A 32 -11.67 8.70 -12.74
CA THR A 32 -12.87 8.05 -13.30
C THR A 32 -13.66 7.32 -12.23
N LEU A 33 -13.00 6.56 -11.34
CA LEU A 33 -13.65 5.87 -10.22
C LEU A 33 -14.30 6.86 -9.25
N VAL A 34 -13.62 7.96 -8.93
CA VAL A 34 -14.17 9.02 -8.06
C VAL A 34 -15.42 9.61 -8.67
N VAL A 35 -15.42 9.97 -9.97
CA VAL A 35 -16.59 10.49 -10.66
C VAL A 35 -17.73 9.46 -10.69
N LEU A 36 -17.43 8.21 -11.02
CA LEU A 36 -18.42 7.13 -11.06
C LEU A 36 -18.97 6.75 -9.69
N SER A 37 -18.30 7.08 -8.59
CA SER A 37 -18.81 6.83 -7.24
C SER A 37 -20.06 7.67 -6.92
N PHE A 38 -20.27 8.78 -7.65
CA PHE A 38 -21.46 9.62 -7.55
C PHE A 38 -22.55 9.24 -8.56
N ASN A 39 -22.33 8.19 -9.36
CA ASN A 39 -23.33 7.76 -10.35
C ASN A 39 -24.43 6.93 -9.70
N SER A 40 -25.71 7.28 -9.92
CA SER A 40 -26.86 6.55 -9.39
C SER A 40 -27.08 5.17 -10.06
N SER A 41 -26.49 4.95 -11.21
CA SER A 41 -26.59 3.66 -11.92
C SER A 41 -25.68 2.61 -11.30
N ARG A 42 -26.22 1.39 -11.10
CA ARG A 42 -25.43 0.21 -10.69
C ARG A 42 -24.44 -0.23 -11.77
N THR A 43 -24.72 0.09 -13.03
CA THR A 43 -23.84 -0.21 -14.13
C THR A 43 -22.94 0.97 -14.42
N ARG A 44 -21.62 0.77 -14.47
CA ARG A 44 -20.64 1.82 -14.77
C ARG A 44 -20.73 2.34 -16.21
N ALA A 45 -21.50 1.67 -17.07
CA ALA A 45 -21.63 1.98 -18.49
C ALA A 45 -22.59 3.13 -18.80
N LYS A 46 -23.52 3.47 -17.88
CA LYS A 46 -24.50 4.55 -18.06
C LYS A 46 -24.42 5.52 -16.90
N TRP A 47 -24.42 6.82 -17.22
CA TRP A 47 -24.59 7.86 -16.22
C TRP A 47 -26.09 7.99 -15.88
N GLY A 48 -26.45 7.61 -14.65
CA GLY A 48 -27.84 7.63 -14.18
C GLY A 48 -28.23 8.89 -13.40
N GLY A 49 -27.29 9.86 -13.28
CA GLY A 49 -27.46 11.05 -12.47
C GLY A 49 -26.55 11.06 -11.23
N PHE A 50 -26.46 12.22 -10.60
CA PHE A 50 -25.66 12.40 -9.37
C PHE A 50 -26.43 11.86 -8.16
N THR A 51 -25.79 11.05 -7.34
CA THR A 51 -26.36 10.54 -6.08
C THR A 51 -25.30 10.38 -5.00
N LEU A 52 -25.73 10.51 -3.75
CA LEU A 52 -24.96 10.20 -2.54
C LEU A 52 -25.52 8.97 -1.80
N ASP A 53 -26.49 8.27 -2.39
CA ASP A 53 -27.16 7.15 -1.73
C ASP A 53 -26.20 5.98 -1.42
N TRP A 54 -25.18 5.81 -2.25
CA TRP A 54 -24.14 4.81 -2.01
C TRP A 54 -23.37 5.09 -0.73
N TYR A 55 -23.03 6.35 -0.47
CA TYR A 55 -22.33 6.75 0.76
C TYR A 55 -23.25 6.61 1.97
N ARG A 56 -24.53 6.97 1.82
CA ARG A 56 -25.53 6.80 2.88
C ARG A 56 -25.73 5.32 3.23
N SER A 57 -25.86 4.46 2.23
CA SER A 57 -26.00 3.03 2.45
C SER A 57 -24.72 2.39 3.02
N LEU A 58 -23.55 2.89 2.65
CA LEU A 58 -22.26 2.47 3.19
C LEU A 58 -22.18 2.71 4.71
N PHE A 59 -22.51 3.91 5.16
CA PHE A 59 -22.52 4.25 6.59
C PHE A 59 -23.63 3.55 7.39
N ALA A 60 -24.73 3.20 6.72
CA ALA A 60 -25.81 2.45 7.34
C ALA A 60 -25.52 0.94 7.46
N ASN A 61 -24.56 0.43 6.69
CA ASN A 61 -24.23 -0.98 6.68
C ASN A 61 -23.27 -1.32 7.82
N LYS A 62 -23.78 -2.05 8.83
CA LYS A 62 -23.05 -2.42 10.04
C LYS A 62 -21.84 -3.31 9.72
N ASP A 63 -21.94 -4.20 8.73
CA ASP A 63 -20.85 -5.12 8.40
C ASP A 63 -19.65 -4.36 7.82
N ILE A 64 -19.92 -3.38 6.96
CA ILE A 64 -18.89 -2.52 6.39
C ILE A 64 -18.25 -1.64 7.48
N MET A 65 -19.05 -1.09 8.38
CA MET A 65 -18.53 -0.29 9.50
C MET A 65 -17.67 -1.11 10.45
N ASN A 66 -18.10 -2.33 10.77
CA ASN A 66 -17.31 -3.24 11.60
C ASN A 66 -16.00 -3.65 10.91
N ALA A 67 -16.04 -3.93 9.59
CA ALA A 67 -14.85 -4.23 8.80
C ALA A 67 -13.88 -3.04 8.78
N LEU A 68 -14.38 -1.82 8.60
CA LEU A 68 -13.58 -0.60 8.63
C LEU A 68 -12.92 -0.40 10.00
N TYR A 69 -13.69 -0.54 11.08
CA TYR A 69 -13.16 -0.44 12.44
C TYR A 69 -12.06 -1.47 12.70
N THR A 70 -12.31 -2.74 12.35
CA THR A 70 -11.33 -3.82 12.51
C THR A 70 -10.05 -3.53 11.71
N THR A 71 -10.19 -3.06 10.47
CA THR A 71 -9.04 -2.71 9.63
C THR A 71 -8.22 -1.57 10.23
N LEU A 72 -8.86 -0.53 10.75
CA LEU A 72 -8.16 0.58 11.40
C LEU A 72 -7.44 0.14 12.67
N VAL A 73 -8.07 -0.70 13.48
CA VAL A 73 -7.44 -1.24 14.70
C VAL A 73 -6.24 -2.10 14.34
N ILE A 74 -6.36 -3.01 13.36
CA ILE A 74 -5.24 -3.83 12.89
C ILE A 74 -4.12 -2.95 12.34
N ALA A 75 -4.43 -1.94 11.54
CA ALA A 75 -3.43 -1.04 10.96
C ALA A 75 -2.63 -0.30 12.05
N LEU A 76 -3.31 0.25 13.06
CA LEU A 76 -2.66 0.95 14.16
C LEU A 76 -1.81 0.02 15.02
N LEU A 77 -2.35 -1.14 15.40
CA LEU A 77 -1.64 -2.12 16.22
C LEU A 77 -0.44 -2.71 15.49
N SER A 78 -0.60 -3.06 14.20
CA SER A 78 0.51 -3.59 13.40
C SER A 78 1.60 -2.55 13.16
N ALA A 79 1.24 -1.29 12.91
CA ALA A 79 2.21 -0.21 12.75
C ALA A 79 3.00 0.03 14.04
N ALA A 80 2.32 0.11 15.18
CA ALA A 80 2.98 0.29 16.49
C ALA A 80 3.90 -0.90 16.81
N ALA A 81 3.41 -2.12 16.68
CA ALA A 81 4.20 -3.32 16.95
C ALA A 81 5.40 -3.45 16.00
N ALA A 82 5.19 -3.25 14.69
CA ALA A 82 6.26 -3.31 13.71
C ALA A 82 7.32 -2.22 13.94
N THR A 83 6.91 -1.02 14.34
CA THR A 83 7.84 0.07 14.66
C THR A 83 8.70 -0.28 15.88
N LEU A 84 8.11 -0.77 16.96
CA LEU A 84 8.85 -1.15 18.15
C LEU A 84 9.83 -2.31 17.88
N ILE A 85 9.32 -3.39 17.28
CA ILE A 85 10.13 -4.58 16.98
C ILE A 85 11.19 -4.26 15.91
N GLY A 86 10.80 -3.58 14.84
CA GLY A 86 11.70 -3.22 13.74
C GLY A 86 12.81 -2.28 14.14
N THR A 87 12.51 -1.28 15.01
CA THR A 87 13.53 -0.37 15.55
C THR A 87 14.52 -1.12 16.45
N ALA A 88 14.02 -1.99 17.33
CA ALA A 88 14.89 -2.82 18.16
C ALA A 88 15.76 -3.76 17.31
N ALA A 89 15.19 -4.38 16.27
CA ALA A 89 15.90 -5.23 15.33
C ALA A 89 16.96 -4.45 14.54
N SER A 90 16.64 -3.24 14.06
CA SER A 90 17.56 -2.37 13.33
C SER A 90 18.78 -1.99 14.18
N ILE A 91 18.57 -1.63 15.47
CA ILE A 91 19.65 -1.36 16.41
C ILE A 91 20.50 -2.60 16.62
N GLY A 92 19.87 -3.77 16.81
CA GLY A 92 20.58 -5.06 16.94
C GLY A 92 21.43 -5.40 15.70
N ILE A 93 20.87 -5.22 14.51
CA ILE A 93 21.58 -5.50 13.23
C ILE A 93 22.72 -4.50 13.04
N SER A 94 22.59 -3.23 13.45
CA SER A 94 23.62 -2.23 13.31
C SER A 94 24.87 -2.55 14.14
N SER A 95 24.71 -3.23 15.27
CA SER A 95 25.81 -3.66 16.16
C SER A 95 26.43 -5.00 15.77
N MET A 96 25.92 -5.70 14.76
CA MET A 96 26.44 -6.98 14.30
C MET A 96 27.72 -6.83 13.44
N LYS A 97 28.55 -7.89 13.42
CA LYS A 97 29.71 -7.98 12.50
C LYS A 97 29.22 -7.92 11.05
N THR A 98 30.02 -7.31 10.18
CA THR A 98 29.69 -7.03 8.76
C THR A 98 29.08 -8.24 8.02
N ARG A 99 29.62 -9.44 8.20
CA ARG A 99 29.13 -10.65 7.54
C ARG A 99 27.69 -11.00 7.97
N ALA A 100 27.43 -11.00 9.28
CA ALA A 100 26.10 -11.29 9.82
C ALA A 100 25.09 -10.22 9.36
N ARG A 101 25.47 -8.94 9.44
CA ARG A 101 24.67 -7.82 8.97
C ARG A 101 24.26 -7.98 7.51
N THR A 102 25.20 -8.34 6.62
CA THR A 102 24.91 -8.54 5.19
C THR A 102 23.89 -9.66 4.96
N VAL A 103 24.01 -10.76 5.69
CA VAL A 103 23.07 -11.88 5.59
C VAL A 103 21.66 -11.46 6.08
N PHE A 104 21.57 -10.81 7.25
CA PHE A 104 20.28 -10.36 7.78
C PHE A 104 19.63 -9.33 6.86
N MET A 105 20.35 -8.35 6.34
CA MET A 105 19.84 -7.40 5.37
C MET A 105 19.38 -8.08 4.08
N GLY A 106 20.11 -9.09 3.60
CA GLY A 106 19.70 -9.87 2.43
C GLY A 106 18.39 -10.61 2.66
N VAL A 107 18.23 -11.28 3.80
CA VAL A 107 16.99 -11.99 4.17
C VAL A 107 15.82 -11.02 4.35
N THR A 108 16.05 -9.85 4.96
CA THR A 108 15.02 -8.81 5.15
C THR A 108 14.53 -8.24 3.81
N ASN A 109 15.38 -8.23 2.78
CA ASN A 109 14.99 -7.75 1.44
C ASN A 109 14.13 -8.76 0.65
N ILE A 110 14.17 -10.07 0.98
CA ILE A 110 13.42 -11.10 0.25
C ILE A 110 11.90 -10.79 0.20
N PRO A 111 11.24 -10.45 1.30
CA PRO A 111 9.80 -10.10 1.27
C PRO A 111 9.48 -8.90 0.38
N MET A 112 10.38 -7.93 0.30
CA MET A 112 10.18 -6.72 -0.51
C MET A 112 10.26 -6.98 -2.02
N LEU A 113 11.00 -8.02 -2.44
CA LEU A 113 11.12 -8.41 -3.84
C LEU A 113 9.92 -9.25 -4.31
N ASN A 114 9.23 -9.89 -3.38
CA ASN A 114 8.04 -10.69 -3.67
C ASN A 114 6.79 -9.81 -3.63
N GLY A 115 5.84 -10.07 -4.55
CA GLY A 115 4.56 -9.38 -4.55
C GLY A 115 3.79 -9.63 -3.23
N GLU A 116 3.17 -8.59 -2.69
CA GLU A 116 2.38 -8.63 -1.45
C GLU A 116 1.35 -9.76 -1.44
N ILE A 117 0.73 -10.04 -2.62
CA ILE A 117 -0.25 -11.12 -2.80
C ILE A 117 0.39 -12.49 -2.54
N VAL A 118 1.60 -12.72 -3.07
CA VAL A 118 2.31 -14.01 -2.91
C VAL A 118 2.65 -14.24 -1.44
N MET A 119 3.13 -13.21 -0.76
CA MET A 119 3.43 -13.28 0.68
C MET A 119 2.16 -13.52 1.51
N GLY A 120 1.06 -12.83 1.18
CA GLY A 120 -0.21 -13.00 1.88
C GLY A 120 -0.75 -14.42 1.74
N ILE A 121 -0.74 -14.99 0.54
CA ILE A 121 -1.17 -16.38 0.30
C ILE A 121 -0.23 -17.36 1.03
N SER A 122 1.07 -17.14 1.00
CA SER A 122 2.05 -18.00 1.67
C SER A 122 1.84 -18.04 3.18
N LEU A 123 1.61 -16.89 3.81
CA LEU A 123 1.31 -16.81 5.25
C LEU A 123 -0.04 -17.46 5.58
N MET A 124 -1.07 -17.25 4.74
CA MET A 124 -2.35 -17.91 4.91
C MET A 124 -2.21 -19.44 4.87
N LEU A 125 -1.48 -19.98 3.89
CA LEU A 125 -1.22 -21.42 3.79
C LEU A 125 -0.42 -21.93 5.00
N LEU A 126 0.57 -21.17 5.46
CA LEU A 126 1.34 -21.52 6.65
C LEU A 126 0.43 -21.64 7.90
N PHE A 127 -0.51 -20.71 8.10
CA PHE A 127 -1.46 -20.78 9.20
C PHE A 127 -2.40 -21.98 9.07
N ILE A 128 -2.89 -22.28 7.86
CA ILE A 128 -3.76 -23.45 7.61
C ILE A 128 -3.01 -24.75 7.91
N ILE A 129 -1.78 -24.90 7.44
CA ILE A 129 -0.93 -26.08 7.72
C ILE A 129 -0.65 -26.20 9.22
N GLY A 130 -0.39 -25.08 9.87
CA GLY A 130 -0.21 -25.00 11.33
C GLY A 130 -1.49 -25.21 12.15
N ARG A 131 -2.65 -25.42 11.49
CA ARG A 131 -3.97 -25.53 12.12
C ARG A 131 -4.31 -24.35 13.03
N VAL A 132 -3.80 -23.16 12.68
CA VAL A 132 -4.12 -21.91 13.36
C VAL A 132 -5.41 -21.35 12.77
N GLU A 133 -6.39 -21.08 13.60
CA GLU A 133 -7.65 -20.48 13.16
C GLU A 133 -7.40 -19.09 12.53
N LEU A 134 -7.94 -18.90 11.32
CA LEU A 134 -7.85 -17.62 10.63
C LEU A 134 -8.79 -16.60 11.28
N GLY A 135 -8.23 -15.49 11.73
CA GLY A 135 -9.00 -14.46 12.41
C GLY A 135 -8.18 -13.18 12.63
N PHE A 136 -8.62 -12.36 13.56
CA PHE A 136 -7.97 -11.09 13.89
C PHE A 136 -6.47 -11.24 14.19
N GLY A 137 -6.09 -12.25 14.98
CA GLY A 137 -4.69 -12.49 15.39
C GLY A 137 -3.78 -12.85 14.21
N THR A 138 -4.24 -13.72 13.31
CA THR A 138 -3.45 -14.13 12.12
C THR A 138 -3.29 -12.99 11.14
N ILE A 139 -4.33 -12.15 10.95
CA ILE A 139 -4.27 -10.96 10.12
C ILE A 139 -3.29 -9.94 10.72
N LEU A 140 -3.35 -9.73 12.04
CA LEU A 140 -2.42 -8.83 12.74
C LEU A 140 -0.97 -9.30 12.59
N LEU A 141 -0.69 -10.58 12.80
CA LEU A 141 0.64 -11.16 12.63
C LEU A 141 1.15 -11.02 11.19
N ALA A 142 0.28 -11.25 10.20
CA ALA A 142 0.63 -11.05 8.81
C ALA A 142 1.03 -9.60 8.54
N HIS A 143 0.24 -8.62 9.01
CA HIS A 143 0.55 -7.20 8.83
C HIS A 143 1.83 -6.77 9.53
N ILE A 144 2.10 -7.28 10.74
CA ILE A 144 3.38 -7.03 11.44
C ILE A 144 4.53 -7.58 10.59
N THR A 145 4.41 -8.82 10.11
CA THR A 145 5.44 -9.47 9.28
C THR A 145 5.71 -8.68 7.99
N PHE A 146 4.69 -8.14 7.34
CA PHE A 146 4.84 -7.30 6.15
C PHE A 146 5.52 -5.96 6.45
N ASN A 147 5.20 -5.33 7.58
CA ASN A 147 5.72 -4.02 7.92
C ASN A 147 7.16 -4.07 8.44
N LEU A 148 7.60 -5.17 9.04
CA LEU A 148 8.93 -5.32 9.62
C LEU A 148 10.08 -4.99 8.66
N PRO A 149 10.15 -5.51 7.43
CA PRO A 149 11.22 -5.20 6.49
C PRO A 149 11.35 -3.70 6.19
N TYR A 150 10.22 -3.02 6.04
CA TYR A 150 10.21 -1.58 5.75
C TYR A 150 10.76 -0.76 6.92
N VAL A 151 10.40 -1.12 8.16
CA VAL A 151 10.90 -0.44 9.36
C VAL A 151 12.39 -0.72 9.60
N ILE A 152 12.83 -1.96 9.37
CA ILE A 152 14.26 -2.33 9.57
C ILE A 152 15.17 -1.61 8.57
N LEU A 153 14.69 -1.38 7.34
CA LEU A 153 15.48 -0.79 6.26
C LEU A 153 15.37 0.74 6.20
N SER A 154 14.41 1.36 6.89
CA SER A 154 14.24 2.80 7.01
C SER A 154 15.23 3.41 7.99
#